data_c4844a7b1b3a2df05d1df057fea9386e
#
_entry.id   c4844a7b1b3a2df05d1df057fea9386e
#
_cell.length_a   1.000
_cell.length_b   1.000
_cell.length_c   1.000
_cell.angle_alpha   90.00
_cell.angle_beta   90.00
_cell.angle_gamma   90.00
#
_symmetry.space_group_name_H-M   'P 1'
#
loop_
_entity.id
_entity.type
_entity.pdbx_description
1 polymer ?
#
loop_
_entity_poly.entity_id
_entity_poly.type
_entity_poly.pdbx_seq_one_letter_code
_entity_poly.pdbx_strand_id
1 'polypeptide(L)'
;MKVRRRTVLGGMASLLAAPFGLSLHPSSGAVEKIRIGFLLKTMQEERYQRDKAAFLARAKAMGAEVIFDSANNDEQAQLSAFENMLSQGARVIVLQPVNTGTAGSMVTSAHKNNVKVVGYDSMLVNGPLDAMVMQDSWAVGRLQAEAMAAWLKAKYGSVKGNVVLIRGQPGDSNANTMSSGVLEVLKANPDLKLVADQSHEGWSPDKAMATAENLLTKFGNRIDAVICNNSGMARGVVAALDAQGLANADKVFVAGSDADLVNIQFVAQGKQAADIWKKITPLAESAVETAVTLAQNPDKDPRTLLKFDRLINNGAVDVPTIVTPVVLVDKTNLDSTIIAEGFYTRQQVYGK
;
A
#
# COMPACT_ATOMS: atom_id res chain seq x y z
N MET A 1 -32.30 -78.12 -42.10
CA MET A 1 -32.01 -78.61 -43.48
C MET A 1 -30.59 -78.14 -43.85
N LYS A 2 -29.70 -79.19 -44.09
CA LYS A 2 -28.39 -79.20 -44.82
C LYS A 2 -27.37 -78.06 -44.49
N VAL A 3 -26.37 -78.27 -43.66
CA VAL A 3 -25.01 -78.82 -43.90
C VAL A 3 -24.40 -78.39 -45.25
N ARG A 4 -23.25 -77.59 -45.16
CA ARG A 4 -22.03 -77.98 -45.90
C ARG A 4 -20.79 -77.31 -45.34
N ARG A 5 -19.85 -78.10 -44.85
CA ARG A 5 -18.42 -77.83 -44.61
C ARG A 5 -17.73 -77.58 -45.94
N ARG A 6 -16.73 -76.75 -45.97
CA ARG A 6 -15.52 -76.99 -46.77
C ARG A 6 -14.28 -76.32 -46.11
N THR A 7 -13.36 -77.14 -45.78
CA THR A 7 -11.97 -77.01 -45.44
C THR A 7 -11.17 -76.52 -46.64
N VAL A 8 -10.07 -75.72 -46.43
CA VAL A 8 -8.71 -76.14 -46.86
C VAL A 8 -7.75 -74.96 -47.00
N LEU A 9 -6.54 -75.19 -46.43
CA LEU A 9 -5.17 -74.66 -46.71
C LEU A 9 -4.95 -73.16 -46.58
N GLY A 10 -4.03 -72.64 -45.70
CA GLY A 10 -2.61 -73.00 -45.71
C GLY A 10 -1.85 -71.80 -46.33
N GLY A 11 -1.28 -70.94 -45.53
CA GLY A 11 -0.43 -69.84 -46.00
C GLY A 11 0.37 -69.28 -44.83
N MET A 12 1.58 -69.74 -44.64
CA MET A 12 2.62 -69.13 -43.80
C MET A 12 2.92 -67.74 -44.32
N ALA A 13 2.75 -66.70 -43.51
CA ALA A 13 3.29 -65.37 -43.77
C ALA A 13 4.09 -64.90 -42.55
N SER A 14 5.29 -64.65 -42.83
CA SER A 14 6.39 -64.22 -41.92
C SER A 14 6.03 -63.03 -41.09
N LEU A 15 6.20 -63.09 -39.75
CA LEU A 15 6.19 -61.94 -38.86
C LEU A 15 7.47 -61.11 -39.06
N LEU A 16 7.33 -59.95 -39.69
CA LEU A 16 8.30 -58.85 -39.59
C LEU A 16 8.03 -58.09 -38.29
N ALA A 17 8.88 -58.30 -37.31
CA ALA A 17 8.90 -57.46 -36.09
C ALA A 17 9.39 -56.08 -36.44
N ALA A 18 8.49 -55.09 -36.44
CA ALA A 18 8.83 -53.68 -36.46
C ALA A 18 9.27 -53.29 -35.03
N PRO A 19 10.40 -52.57 -34.87
CA PRO A 19 10.76 -52.04 -33.55
C PRO A 19 9.82 -50.90 -33.20
N PHE A 20 9.07 -51.07 -32.12
CA PHE A 20 8.36 -49.98 -31.45
C PHE A 20 9.40 -49.02 -30.90
N GLY A 21 9.74 -47.98 -31.66
CA GLY A 21 10.48 -46.87 -31.18
C GLY A 21 9.60 -46.10 -30.15
N LEU A 22 9.88 -46.27 -28.86
CA LEU A 22 9.39 -45.36 -27.83
C LEU A 22 10.00 -43.98 -28.12
N SER A 23 9.24 -43.14 -28.81
CA SER A 23 9.53 -41.71 -28.87
C SER A 23 9.27 -41.14 -27.46
N LEU A 24 10.34 -41.06 -26.64
CA LEU A 24 10.36 -40.22 -25.47
C LEU A 24 10.25 -38.80 -25.97
N HIS A 25 9.02 -38.28 -26.06
CA HIS A 25 8.82 -36.85 -26.17
C HIS A 25 9.32 -36.26 -24.85
N PRO A 26 10.34 -35.37 -24.86
CA PRO A 26 10.64 -34.59 -23.67
C PRO A 26 9.35 -33.80 -23.40
N SER A 27 8.63 -34.15 -22.34
CA SER A 27 7.65 -33.24 -21.78
C SER A 27 8.43 -31.99 -21.41
N SER A 28 8.32 -30.96 -22.24
CA SER A 28 8.71 -29.62 -21.83
C SER A 28 7.77 -29.29 -20.67
N GLY A 29 8.18 -29.62 -19.46
CA GLY A 29 7.51 -29.20 -18.24
C GLY A 29 7.43 -27.70 -18.32
N ALA A 30 6.25 -27.18 -18.66
CA ALA A 30 5.99 -25.78 -18.52
C ALA A 30 6.28 -25.45 -17.05
N VAL A 31 7.30 -24.65 -16.78
CA VAL A 31 7.61 -24.20 -15.43
C VAL A 31 6.33 -23.56 -14.92
N GLU A 32 5.73 -24.17 -13.92
CA GLU A 32 4.48 -23.65 -13.33
C GLU A 32 4.75 -22.22 -12.85
N LYS A 33 4.02 -21.26 -13.43
CA LYS A 33 4.20 -19.86 -13.06
C LYS A 33 3.82 -19.66 -11.60
N ILE A 34 4.68 -18.92 -10.89
CA ILE A 34 4.38 -18.50 -9.52
C ILE A 34 3.12 -17.63 -9.57
N ARG A 35 2.06 -18.01 -8.84
CA ARG A 35 0.87 -17.20 -8.66
C ARG A 35 0.97 -16.42 -7.35
N ILE A 36 0.82 -15.10 -7.45
CA ILE A 36 0.83 -14.19 -6.32
C ILE A 36 -0.55 -13.56 -6.18
N GLY A 37 -1.18 -13.72 -5.02
CA GLY A 37 -2.35 -12.92 -4.66
C GLY A 37 -1.91 -11.50 -4.33
N PHE A 38 -2.56 -10.48 -4.90
CA PHE A 38 -2.39 -9.09 -4.48
C PHE A 38 -3.74 -8.52 -4.08
N LEU A 39 -3.94 -8.34 -2.78
CA LEU A 39 -5.21 -7.94 -2.18
C LEU A 39 -5.06 -6.59 -1.47
N LEU A 40 -5.67 -5.56 -2.06
CA LEU A 40 -5.70 -4.21 -1.51
C LEU A 40 -6.96 -3.98 -0.67
N LYS A 41 -6.87 -3.11 0.33
CA LYS A 41 -8.03 -2.71 1.15
C LYS A 41 -9.07 -1.97 0.32
N THR A 42 -8.64 -1.14 -0.65
CA THR A 42 -9.52 -0.32 -1.49
C THR A 42 -8.81 0.11 -2.78
N MET A 43 -9.59 0.57 -3.76
CA MET A 43 -9.10 1.26 -4.95
C MET A 43 -9.60 2.72 -5.03
N GLN A 44 -10.23 3.23 -3.96
CA GLN A 44 -10.82 4.57 -3.94
C GLN A 44 -9.78 5.69 -3.80
N GLU A 45 -8.65 5.41 -3.14
CA GLU A 45 -7.55 6.37 -3.02
C GLU A 45 -6.69 6.34 -4.30
N GLU A 46 -6.29 7.52 -4.82
CA GLU A 46 -5.57 7.68 -6.09
C GLU A 46 -4.29 6.84 -6.15
N ARG A 47 -3.56 6.78 -5.04
CA ARG A 47 -2.29 6.05 -4.95
C ARG A 47 -2.42 4.57 -5.36
N TYR A 48 -3.53 3.89 -5.00
CA TYR A 48 -3.65 2.45 -5.24
C TYR A 48 -3.76 2.05 -6.71
N GLN A 49 -4.12 2.97 -7.59
CA GLN A 49 -4.00 2.74 -9.03
C GLN A 49 -2.53 2.58 -9.44
N ARG A 50 -1.63 3.36 -8.83
CA ARG A 50 -0.19 3.28 -9.07
C ARG A 50 0.42 2.05 -8.40
N ASP A 51 0.03 1.73 -7.17
CA ASP A 51 0.44 0.50 -6.46
C ASP A 51 0.14 -0.73 -7.34
N LYS A 52 -1.10 -0.85 -7.83
CA LYS A 52 -1.52 -1.93 -8.72
C LYS A 52 -0.69 -1.97 -10.00
N ALA A 53 -0.53 -0.85 -10.68
CA ALA A 53 0.20 -0.78 -11.95
C ALA A 53 1.66 -1.19 -11.78
N ALA A 54 2.36 -0.66 -10.77
CA ALA A 54 3.76 -0.99 -10.48
C ALA A 54 3.92 -2.47 -10.08
N PHE A 55 3.03 -2.98 -9.23
CA PHE A 55 3.02 -4.39 -8.80
C PHE A 55 2.86 -5.33 -10.00
N LEU A 56 1.86 -5.10 -10.86
CA LEU A 56 1.62 -5.93 -12.04
C LEU A 56 2.77 -5.88 -13.04
N ALA A 57 3.36 -4.71 -13.24
CA ALA A 57 4.52 -4.55 -14.14
C ALA A 57 5.73 -5.33 -13.63
N ARG A 58 6.04 -5.23 -12.33
CA ARG A 58 7.18 -5.96 -11.71
C ARG A 58 6.94 -7.46 -11.72
N ALA A 59 5.75 -7.93 -11.34
CA ALA A 59 5.40 -9.35 -11.36
C ALA A 59 5.55 -9.94 -12.77
N LYS A 60 5.06 -9.25 -13.80
CA LYS A 60 5.24 -9.64 -15.21
C LYS A 60 6.72 -9.74 -15.58
N ALA A 61 7.53 -8.76 -15.19
CA ALA A 61 8.98 -8.76 -15.45
C ALA A 61 9.70 -9.94 -14.79
N MET A 62 9.19 -10.42 -13.63
CA MET A 62 9.70 -11.58 -12.90
C MET A 62 9.06 -12.91 -13.34
N GLY A 63 8.18 -12.91 -14.34
CA GLY A 63 7.50 -14.11 -14.86
C GLY A 63 6.42 -14.68 -13.92
N ALA A 64 5.96 -13.91 -12.93
CA ALA A 64 4.88 -14.29 -12.04
C ALA A 64 3.50 -13.88 -12.59
N GLU A 65 2.49 -14.66 -12.21
CA GLU A 65 1.07 -14.37 -12.47
C GLU A 65 0.44 -13.74 -11.22
N VAL A 66 -0.39 -12.73 -11.39
CA VAL A 66 -1.04 -12.04 -10.27
C VAL A 66 -2.54 -12.26 -10.28
N ILE A 67 -3.07 -12.73 -9.15
CA ILE A 67 -4.49 -12.74 -8.83
C ILE A 67 -4.75 -11.45 -8.03
N PHE A 68 -5.38 -10.46 -8.67
CA PHE A 68 -5.64 -9.15 -8.06
C PHE A 68 -7.09 -9.03 -7.60
N ASP A 69 -7.30 -8.47 -6.39
CA ASP A 69 -8.62 -8.07 -5.90
C ASP A 69 -8.52 -6.87 -4.94
N SER A 70 -9.67 -6.28 -4.62
CA SER A 70 -9.80 -5.15 -3.71
C SER A 70 -11.07 -5.25 -2.87
N ALA A 71 -10.92 -5.02 -1.58
CA ALA A 71 -11.98 -5.19 -0.58
C ALA A 71 -12.95 -4.00 -0.46
N ASN A 72 -12.68 -2.87 -1.10
CA ASN A 72 -13.49 -1.65 -1.00
C ASN A 72 -13.76 -1.19 0.45
N ASN A 73 -12.77 -1.35 1.34
CA ASN A 73 -12.85 -1.07 2.78
C ASN A 73 -13.85 -1.95 3.56
N ASP A 74 -14.23 -3.11 3.03
CA ASP A 74 -15.10 -4.08 3.69
C ASP A 74 -14.29 -5.30 4.14
N GLU A 75 -14.30 -5.60 5.45
CA GLU A 75 -13.55 -6.71 6.04
C GLU A 75 -14.07 -8.08 5.57
N GLN A 76 -15.39 -8.23 5.37
CA GLN A 76 -15.96 -9.49 4.91
C GLN A 76 -15.64 -9.75 3.43
N ALA A 77 -15.70 -8.71 2.60
CA ALA A 77 -15.27 -8.79 1.22
C ALA A 77 -13.76 -9.14 1.13
N GLN A 78 -12.93 -8.57 2.03
CA GLN A 78 -11.51 -8.91 2.09
C GLN A 78 -11.28 -10.38 2.42
N LEU A 79 -11.97 -10.91 3.43
CA LEU A 79 -11.87 -12.33 3.79
C LEU A 79 -12.27 -13.23 2.62
N SER A 80 -13.40 -12.93 1.96
CA SER A 80 -13.89 -13.70 0.80
C SER A 80 -12.90 -13.67 -0.37
N ALA A 81 -12.33 -12.51 -0.67
CA ALA A 81 -11.32 -12.36 -1.72
C ALA A 81 -10.03 -13.12 -1.37
N PHE A 82 -9.61 -13.10 -0.11
CA PHE A 82 -8.46 -13.84 0.39
C PHE A 82 -8.64 -15.35 0.22
N GLU A 83 -9.79 -15.91 0.62
CA GLU A 83 -10.12 -17.32 0.47
C GLU A 83 -10.19 -17.73 -1.00
N ASN A 84 -10.72 -16.87 -1.88
CA ASN A 84 -10.72 -17.09 -3.31
C ASN A 84 -9.28 -17.16 -3.87
N MET A 85 -8.36 -16.33 -3.41
CA MET A 85 -6.95 -16.37 -3.83
C MET A 85 -6.28 -17.71 -3.41
N LEU A 86 -6.55 -18.19 -2.20
CA LEU A 86 -6.11 -19.52 -1.75
C LEU A 86 -6.63 -20.61 -2.68
N SER A 87 -7.93 -20.59 -2.99
CA SER A 87 -8.59 -21.57 -3.86
C SER A 87 -8.06 -21.55 -5.30
N GLN A 88 -7.62 -20.39 -5.79
CA GLN A 88 -7.02 -20.22 -7.11
C GLN A 88 -5.54 -20.61 -7.16
N GLY A 89 -4.98 -21.11 -6.05
CA GLY A 89 -3.61 -21.61 -5.96
C GLY A 89 -2.54 -20.53 -5.87
N ALA A 90 -2.85 -19.40 -5.22
CA ALA A 90 -1.81 -18.45 -4.85
C ALA A 90 -0.75 -19.13 -3.97
N ARG A 91 0.53 -18.95 -4.30
CA ARG A 91 1.68 -19.47 -3.54
C ARG A 91 2.09 -18.50 -2.41
N VAL A 92 1.85 -17.23 -2.65
CA VAL A 92 2.05 -16.13 -1.69
C VAL A 92 0.92 -15.14 -1.87
N ILE A 93 0.42 -14.56 -0.78
CA ILE A 93 -0.55 -13.46 -0.82
C ILE A 93 0.11 -12.21 -0.25
N VAL A 94 0.13 -11.14 -1.04
CA VAL A 94 0.52 -9.79 -0.62
C VAL A 94 -0.76 -9.07 -0.22
N LEU A 95 -0.87 -8.76 1.08
CA LEU A 95 -2.11 -8.29 1.70
C LEU A 95 -1.94 -6.91 2.33
N GLN A 96 -2.76 -5.96 1.88
CA GLN A 96 -3.00 -4.73 2.61
C GLN A 96 -4.30 -4.87 3.41
N PRO A 97 -4.27 -4.90 4.75
CA PRO A 97 -5.48 -5.17 5.54
C PRO A 97 -6.43 -3.97 5.58
N VAL A 98 -7.74 -4.24 5.57
CA VAL A 98 -8.78 -3.25 5.91
C VAL A 98 -8.68 -2.91 7.38
N ASN A 99 -8.59 -3.92 8.24
CA ASN A 99 -8.39 -3.81 9.68
C ASN A 99 -7.15 -4.62 10.08
N THR A 100 -6.16 -3.93 10.64
CA THR A 100 -4.88 -4.54 10.98
C THR A 100 -4.99 -5.52 12.14
N GLY A 101 -5.95 -5.33 13.04
CA GLY A 101 -6.16 -6.16 14.23
C GLY A 101 -6.78 -7.53 13.92
N THR A 102 -7.63 -7.62 12.90
CA THR A 102 -8.35 -8.86 12.53
C THR A 102 -7.60 -9.68 11.47
N ALA A 103 -6.67 -9.06 10.74
CA ALA A 103 -5.95 -9.67 9.63
C ALA A 103 -5.08 -10.87 10.00
N GLY A 104 -4.65 -10.99 11.26
CA GLY A 104 -3.82 -12.11 11.74
C GLY A 104 -4.47 -13.49 11.55
N SER A 105 -5.81 -13.56 11.57
CA SER A 105 -6.56 -14.80 11.30
C SER A 105 -6.42 -15.27 9.84
N MET A 106 -6.37 -14.35 8.88
CA MET A 106 -6.12 -14.65 7.47
C MET A 106 -4.72 -15.24 7.27
N VAL A 107 -3.69 -14.68 7.94
CA VAL A 107 -2.33 -15.24 7.90
C VAL A 107 -2.29 -16.67 8.43
N THR A 108 -2.97 -16.93 9.55
CA THR A 108 -3.08 -18.27 10.12
C THR A 108 -3.78 -19.24 9.15
N SER A 109 -4.82 -18.79 8.44
CA SER A 109 -5.52 -19.58 7.42
C SER A 109 -4.64 -19.89 6.22
N ALA A 110 -3.86 -18.90 5.74
CA ALA A 110 -2.90 -19.11 4.66
C ALA A 110 -1.86 -20.19 5.00
N HIS A 111 -1.28 -20.13 6.19
CA HIS A 111 -0.28 -21.12 6.62
C HIS A 111 -0.82 -22.55 6.69
N LYS A 112 -2.10 -22.74 7.06
CA LYS A 112 -2.76 -24.05 6.99
C LYS A 112 -2.84 -24.61 5.56
N ASN A 113 -2.78 -23.74 4.57
CA ASN A 113 -2.77 -24.09 3.14
C ASN A 113 -1.35 -24.03 2.53
N ASN A 114 -0.30 -23.94 3.34
CA ASN A 114 1.10 -23.79 2.91
C ASN A 114 1.33 -22.54 2.03
N VAL A 115 0.58 -21.47 2.25
CA VAL A 115 0.68 -20.18 1.55
C VAL A 115 1.32 -19.17 2.48
N LYS A 116 2.35 -18.46 2.00
CA LYS A 116 3.01 -17.38 2.72
C LYS A 116 2.24 -16.07 2.58
N VAL A 117 2.37 -15.18 3.56
CA VAL A 117 1.74 -13.85 3.52
C VAL A 117 2.77 -12.75 3.72
N VAL A 118 2.78 -11.81 2.79
CA VAL A 118 3.54 -10.56 2.88
C VAL A 118 2.56 -9.43 3.20
N GLY A 119 2.79 -8.74 4.30
CA GLY A 119 2.07 -7.51 4.61
C GLY A 119 2.48 -6.38 3.66
N TYR A 120 1.54 -5.59 3.22
CA TYR A 120 1.75 -4.48 2.30
C TYR A 120 1.24 -3.18 2.89
N ASP A 121 2.09 -2.16 2.93
CA ASP A 121 1.79 -0.81 3.38
C ASP A 121 1.41 -0.71 4.89
N SER A 122 0.39 -1.43 5.36
CA SER A 122 -0.07 -1.45 6.76
C SER A 122 0.30 -2.76 7.45
N MET A 123 0.86 -2.69 8.67
CA MET A 123 1.26 -3.86 9.45
C MET A 123 0.06 -4.72 9.84
N LEU A 124 0.15 -6.02 9.58
CA LEU A 124 -0.79 -7.02 10.10
C LEU A 124 -0.33 -7.41 11.52
N VAL A 125 -1.18 -7.19 12.52
CA VAL A 125 -0.86 -7.52 13.91
C VAL A 125 -1.50 -8.85 14.35
N ASN A 126 -0.95 -9.44 15.40
CA ASN A 126 -1.48 -10.65 16.05
C ASN A 126 -1.55 -11.92 15.17
N GLY A 127 -0.68 -12.02 14.17
CA GLY A 127 -0.59 -13.19 13.30
C GLY A 127 0.84 -13.52 12.90
N PRO A 128 1.13 -14.76 12.46
CA PRO A 128 2.48 -15.22 12.11
C PRO A 128 2.91 -14.72 10.73
N LEU A 129 2.97 -13.42 10.52
CA LEU A 129 3.31 -12.79 9.24
C LEU A 129 4.72 -13.15 8.78
N ASP A 130 4.88 -13.51 7.51
CA ASP A 130 6.16 -13.97 6.97
C ASP A 130 7.13 -12.81 6.64
N ALA A 131 6.60 -11.71 6.10
CA ALA A 131 7.38 -10.51 5.82
C ALA A 131 6.47 -9.28 5.76
N MET A 132 7.06 -8.10 5.87
CA MET A 132 6.36 -6.82 5.71
C MET A 132 7.11 -5.91 4.74
N VAL A 133 6.39 -5.25 3.85
CA VAL A 133 6.92 -4.18 2.99
C VAL A 133 6.07 -2.93 3.22
N MET A 134 6.68 -1.86 3.74
CA MET A 134 5.97 -0.66 4.17
C MET A 134 6.78 0.61 3.97
N GLN A 135 6.12 1.77 4.06
CA GLN A 135 6.79 3.04 4.30
C GLN A 135 6.94 3.28 5.80
N ASP A 136 7.86 4.18 6.18
CA ASP A 136 7.98 4.60 7.57
C ASP A 136 6.87 5.57 7.96
N SER A 137 5.73 5.03 8.39
CA SER A 137 4.56 5.83 8.76
C SER A 137 4.81 6.77 9.93
N TRP A 138 5.69 6.38 10.87
CA TRP A 138 6.08 7.29 11.95
C TRP A 138 6.86 8.49 11.42
N ALA A 139 7.81 8.25 10.51
CA ALA A 139 8.56 9.30 9.85
C ALA A 139 7.66 10.22 9.01
N VAL A 140 6.60 9.69 8.36
CA VAL A 140 5.60 10.52 7.66
C VAL A 140 5.02 11.57 8.60
N GLY A 141 4.45 11.15 9.73
CA GLY A 141 3.84 12.09 10.68
C GLY A 141 4.84 13.06 11.29
N ARG A 142 6.02 12.58 11.62
CA ARG A 142 7.10 13.41 12.15
C ARG A 142 7.54 14.49 11.17
N LEU A 143 7.79 14.14 9.90
CA LEU A 143 8.17 15.09 8.86
C LEU A 143 7.11 16.17 8.63
N GLN A 144 5.83 15.79 8.63
CA GLN A 144 4.72 16.76 8.55
C GLN A 144 4.76 17.77 9.72
N ALA A 145 4.92 17.26 10.93
CA ALA A 145 4.91 18.09 12.14
C ALA A 145 6.18 18.94 12.30
N GLU A 146 7.34 18.43 11.90
CA GLU A 146 8.59 19.20 11.88
C GLU A 146 8.53 20.34 10.85
N ALA A 147 7.98 20.08 9.66
CA ALA A 147 7.75 21.12 8.65
C ALA A 147 6.77 22.18 9.16
N MET A 148 5.68 21.77 9.83
CA MET A 148 4.75 22.68 10.50
C MET A 148 5.44 23.53 11.56
N ALA A 149 6.24 22.94 12.43
CA ALA A 149 6.95 23.66 13.50
C ALA A 149 7.95 24.69 12.92
N ALA A 150 8.66 24.34 11.86
CA ALA A 150 9.55 25.24 11.14
C ALA A 150 8.76 26.42 10.52
N TRP A 151 7.62 26.13 9.88
CA TRP A 151 6.74 27.15 9.31
C TRP A 151 6.18 28.10 10.36
N LEU A 152 5.67 27.57 11.49
CA LEU A 152 5.18 28.40 12.61
C LEU A 152 6.28 29.29 13.20
N LYS A 153 7.48 28.74 13.35
CA LYS A 153 8.65 29.52 13.81
C LYS A 153 8.99 30.65 12.85
N ALA A 154 8.96 30.40 11.55
CA ALA A 154 9.19 31.46 10.55
C ALA A 154 8.10 32.52 10.58
N LYS A 155 6.83 32.12 10.76
CA LYS A 155 5.68 33.03 10.76
C LYS A 155 5.56 33.87 12.03
N TYR A 156 5.78 33.27 13.20
CA TYR A 156 5.49 33.88 14.51
C TYR A 156 6.74 34.15 15.37
N GLY A 157 7.94 33.83 14.88
CA GLY A 157 9.18 33.91 15.64
C GLY A 157 9.34 32.80 16.70
N SER A 158 8.32 31.98 16.92
CA SER A 158 8.32 30.86 17.89
C SER A 158 7.40 29.75 17.42
N VAL A 159 7.62 28.53 17.93
CA VAL A 159 6.81 27.36 17.61
C VAL A 159 5.57 27.36 18.50
N LYS A 160 4.51 28.02 18.06
CA LYS A 160 3.22 28.15 18.78
C LYS A 160 2.06 28.20 17.81
N GLY A 161 0.87 27.74 18.22
CA GLY A 161 -0.34 27.83 17.41
C GLY A 161 -1.37 26.73 17.72
N ASN A 162 -2.54 26.89 17.11
CA ASN A 162 -3.63 25.92 17.18
C ASN A 162 -3.49 24.91 16.06
N VAL A 163 -3.30 23.64 16.41
CA VAL A 163 -3.06 22.52 15.50
C VAL A 163 -4.26 21.59 15.49
N VAL A 164 -4.67 21.14 14.32
CA VAL A 164 -5.66 20.11 14.09
C VAL A 164 -4.98 18.87 13.51
N LEU A 165 -5.29 17.71 14.04
CA LEU A 165 -4.87 16.42 13.51
C LEU A 165 -6.07 15.68 12.92
N ILE A 166 -6.05 15.46 11.61
CA ILE A 166 -7.02 14.71 10.83
C ILE A 166 -6.45 13.32 10.59
N ARG A 167 -6.90 12.35 11.39
CA ARG A 167 -6.43 10.97 11.30
C ARG A 167 -7.19 10.17 10.24
N GLY A 168 -6.52 9.14 9.73
CA GLY A 168 -7.14 8.14 8.88
C GLY A 168 -8.12 7.22 9.62
N GLN A 169 -8.44 6.09 8.98
CA GLN A 169 -9.42 5.12 9.46
C GLN A 169 -9.05 4.55 10.84
N PRO A 170 -10.00 4.46 11.77
CA PRO A 170 -9.83 3.70 13.00
C PRO A 170 -9.45 2.23 12.71
N GLY A 171 -8.51 1.68 13.48
CA GLY A 171 -8.04 0.30 13.30
C GLY A 171 -6.96 0.10 12.23
N ASP A 172 -6.59 1.15 11.48
CA ASP A 172 -5.45 1.11 10.56
C ASP A 172 -4.16 1.48 11.31
N SER A 173 -3.15 0.61 11.26
CA SER A 173 -1.85 0.82 11.92
C SER A 173 -1.13 2.05 11.38
N ASN A 174 -1.27 2.39 10.08
CA ASN A 174 -0.66 3.57 9.49
C ASN A 174 -1.22 4.85 10.08
N ALA A 175 -2.57 4.96 10.22
CA ALA A 175 -3.21 6.12 10.83
C ALA A 175 -2.70 6.36 12.26
N ASN A 176 -2.56 5.29 13.05
CA ASN A 176 -2.06 5.37 14.41
C ASN A 176 -0.57 5.76 14.44
N THR A 177 0.26 5.14 13.62
CA THR A 177 1.71 5.34 13.61
C THR A 177 2.08 6.73 13.09
N MET A 178 1.45 7.21 12.01
CA MET A 178 1.63 8.59 11.51
C MET A 178 1.20 9.61 12.58
N SER A 179 0.05 9.40 13.20
CA SER A 179 -0.42 10.27 14.26
C SER A 179 0.52 10.29 15.46
N SER A 180 1.14 9.17 15.83
CA SER A 180 2.14 9.11 16.90
C SER A 180 3.37 9.95 16.57
N GLY A 181 3.85 9.94 15.31
CA GLY A 181 4.93 10.80 14.87
C GLY A 181 4.60 12.30 14.98
N VAL A 182 3.36 12.69 14.65
CA VAL A 182 2.88 14.07 14.85
C VAL A 182 2.85 14.42 16.33
N LEU A 183 2.23 13.58 17.16
CA LEU A 183 2.06 13.85 18.60
C LEU A 183 3.38 13.94 19.34
N GLU A 184 4.42 13.24 18.90
CA GLU A 184 5.77 13.35 19.47
C GLU A 184 6.35 14.76 19.29
N VAL A 185 6.21 15.34 18.10
CA VAL A 185 6.67 16.71 17.82
C VAL A 185 5.83 17.73 18.61
N LEU A 186 4.51 17.54 18.71
CA LEU A 186 3.66 18.41 19.52
C LEU A 186 4.06 18.37 21.00
N LYS A 187 4.33 17.19 21.54
CA LYS A 187 4.78 17.00 22.92
C LYS A 187 6.11 17.73 23.22
N ALA A 188 7.01 17.74 22.25
CA ALA A 188 8.28 18.44 22.35
C ALA A 188 8.14 19.98 22.27
N ASN A 189 6.98 20.50 21.86
CA ASN A 189 6.70 21.93 21.68
C ASN A 189 5.41 22.33 22.43
N PRO A 190 5.46 22.59 23.74
CA PRO A 190 4.27 22.75 24.60
C PRO A 190 3.38 23.96 24.27
N ASP A 191 3.87 24.94 23.53
CA ASP A 191 3.08 26.09 23.04
C ASP A 191 2.22 25.74 21.82
N LEU A 192 2.37 24.54 21.23
CA LEU A 192 1.45 23.99 20.25
C LEU A 192 0.21 23.42 20.95
N LYS A 193 -0.95 23.93 20.59
CA LYS A 193 -2.23 23.48 21.15
C LYS A 193 -2.93 22.55 20.17
N LEU A 194 -2.99 21.27 20.48
CA LEU A 194 -3.82 20.31 19.73
C LEU A 194 -5.30 20.60 20.06
N VAL A 195 -5.97 21.35 19.20
CA VAL A 195 -7.37 21.81 19.43
C VAL A 195 -8.41 20.82 18.92
N ALA A 196 -8.01 19.89 18.03
CA ALA A 196 -8.81 18.77 17.60
C ALA A 196 -7.91 17.63 17.12
N ASP A 197 -8.34 16.39 17.40
CA ASP A 197 -7.71 15.14 17.01
C ASP A 197 -8.84 14.17 16.67
N GLN A 198 -9.04 13.88 15.37
CA GLN A 198 -10.22 13.16 14.93
C GLN A 198 -9.92 12.17 13.80
N SER A 199 -10.43 10.94 13.95
CA SER A 199 -10.33 9.89 12.93
C SER A 199 -11.47 9.96 11.91
N HIS A 200 -11.17 9.55 10.67
CA HIS A 200 -12.09 9.60 9.54
C HIS A 200 -12.16 8.24 8.87
N GLU A 201 -13.26 7.56 9.06
CA GLU A 201 -13.53 6.26 8.45
C GLU A 201 -13.45 6.34 6.93
N GLY A 202 -12.83 5.32 6.31
CA GLY A 202 -12.59 5.25 4.88
C GLY A 202 -11.58 6.28 4.36
N TRP A 203 -10.81 6.96 5.25
CA TRP A 203 -9.87 8.03 4.85
C TRP A 203 -10.56 9.13 4.03
N SER A 204 -11.85 9.38 4.31
CA SER A 204 -12.77 10.14 3.48
C SER A 204 -12.43 11.64 3.41
N PRO A 205 -12.20 12.19 2.20
CA PRO A 205 -12.05 13.64 1.98
C PRO A 205 -13.28 14.44 2.45
N ASP A 206 -14.49 13.94 2.20
CA ASP A 206 -15.74 14.64 2.54
C ASP A 206 -15.94 14.74 4.04
N LYS A 207 -15.62 13.66 4.79
CA LYS A 207 -15.66 13.69 6.25
C LYS A 207 -14.63 14.65 6.82
N ALA A 208 -13.43 14.69 6.24
CA ALA A 208 -12.38 15.63 6.64
C ALA A 208 -12.75 17.09 6.33
N MET A 209 -13.38 17.35 5.19
CA MET A 209 -13.94 18.67 4.82
C MET A 209 -14.97 19.13 5.85
N ALA A 210 -15.97 18.31 6.15
CA ALA A 210 -17.01 18.64 7.13
C ALA A 210 -16.42 18.90 8.53
N THR A 211 -15.41 18.12 8.94
CA THR A 211 -14.68 18.36 10.19
C THR A 211 -13.97 19.70 10.17
N ALA A 212 -13.28 20.04 9.08
CA ALA A 212 -12.59 21.32 8.94
C ALA A 212 -13.57 22.52 8.99
N GLU A 213 -14.70 22.46 8.29
CA GLU A 213 -15.75 23.50 8.31
C GLU A 213 -16.28 23.75 9.73
N ASN A 214 -16.59 22.66 10.46
CA ASN A 214 -17.05 22.73 11.84
C ASN A 214 -15.99 23.35 12.77
N LEU A 215 -14.72 23.00 12.60
CA LEU A 215 -13.61 23.53 13.41
C LEU A 215 -13.33 25.00 13.08
N LEU A 216 -13.36 25.40 11.80
CA LEU A 216 -13.22 26.80 11.39
C LEU A 216 -14.31 27.67 12.03
N THR A 217 -15.56 27.21 12.01
CA THR A 217 -16.68 27.89 12.69
C THR A 217 -16.44 27.95 14.20
N LYS A 218 -16.13 26.82 14.84
CA LYS A 218 -15.94 26.72 16.30
C LYS A 218 -14.84 27.62 16.82
N PHE A 219 -13.73 27.74 16.08
CA PHE A 219 -12.56 28.51 16.50
C PHE A 219 -12.51 29.91 15.86
N GLY A 220 -13.53 30.33 15.11
CA GLY A 220 -13.57 31.63 14.45
C GLY A 220 -12.37 31.82 13.51
N ASN A 221 -12.10 30.83 12.69
CA ASN A 221 -10.99 30.79 11.74
C ASN A 221 -9.56 30.89 12.38
N ARG A 222 -9.43 30.65 13.70
CA ARG A 222 -8.15 30.70 14.42
C ARG A 222 -7.51 29.32 14.50
N ILE A 223 -7.26 28.70 13.34
CA ILE A 223 -6.50 27.46 13.17
C ILE A 223 -5.24 27.83 12.42
N ASP A 224 -4.08 27.49 12.99
CA ASP A 224 -2.78 27.82 12.40
C ASP A 224 -2.27 26.69 11.50
N ALA A 225 -2.58 25.44 11.86
CA ALA A 225 -2.13 24.28 11.10
C ALA A 225 -3.12 23.10 11.13
N VAL A 226 -3.19 22.37 10.01
CA VAL A 226 -3.91 21.11 9.88
C VAL A 226 -2.97 20.07 9.31
N ILE A 227 -2.76 18.98 10.04
CA ILE A 227 -2.00 17.83 9.59
C ILE A 227 -2.98 16.71 9.29
N CYS A 228 -2.93 16.19 8.05
CA CYS A 228 -3.78 15.11 7.58
C CYS A 228 -2.93 13.86 7.31
N ASN A 229 -3.41 12.69 7.71
CA ASN A 229 -2.68 11.44 7.48
C ASN A 229 -2.60 11.05 6.00
N ASN A 230 -3.44 11.61 5.10
CA ASN A 230 -3.28 11.40 3.65
C ASN A 230 -3.62 12.64 2.81
N SER A 231 -3.28 12.59 1.53
CA SER A 231 -3.55 13.66 0.55
C SER A 231 -5.05 13.86 0.31
N GLY A 232 -5.83 12.78 0.23
CA GLY A 232 -7.29 12.87 0.02
C GLY A 232 -7.98 13.71 1.09
N MET A 233 -7.70 13.45 2.37
CA MET A 233 -8.26 14.23 3.49
C MET A 233 -7.71 15.66 3.51
N ALA A 234 -6.42 15.88 3.19
CA ALA A 234 -5.85 17.21 3.06
C ALA A 234 -6.56 18.01 1.95
N ARG A 235 -6.94 17.38 0.84
CA ARG A 235 -7.74 18.00 -0.22
C ARG A 235 -9.10 18.47 0.31
N GLY A 236 -9.78 17.65 1.12
CA GLY A 236 -11.03 18.05 1.79
C GLY A 236 -10.83 19.27 2.69
N VAL A 237 -9.76 19.30 3.49
CA VAL A 237 -9.42 20.44 4.35
C VAL A 237 -9.13 21.70 3.52
N VAL A 238 -8.36 21.58 2.43
CA VAL A 238 -8.09 22.72 1.52
C VAL A 238 -9.40 23.26 0.92
N ALA A 239 -10.34 22.41 0.54
CA ALA A 239 -11.63 22.84 0.03
C ALA A 239 -12.44 23.64 1.09
N ALA A 240 -12.47 23.20 2.34
CA ALA A 240 -13.11 23.94 3.44
C ALA A 240 -12.46 25.30 3.69
N LEU A 241 -11.11 25.35 3.64
CA LEU A 241 -10.35 26.60 3.77
C LEU A 241 -10.58 27.55 2.57
N ASP A 242 -10.68 27.02 1.35
CA ASP A 242 -10.91 27.81 0.13
C ASP A 242 -12.27 28.51 0.17
N ALA A 243 -13.30 27.82 0.67
CA ALA A 243 -14.64 28.39 0.89
C ALA A 243 -14.65 29.58 1.87
N GLN A 244 -13.64 29.71 2.73
CA GLN A 244 -13.46 30.82 3.68
C GLN A 244 -12.37 31.81 3.24
N GLY A 245 -11.81 31.67 2.04
CA GLY A 245 -10.68 32.51 1.56
C GLY A 245 -9.37 32.30 2.37
N LEU A 246 -9.23 31.14 3.00
CA LEU A 246 -8.10 30.77 3.87
C LEU A 246 -7.15 29.75 3.22
N ALA A 247 -7.45 29.20 2.05
CA ALA A 247 -6.59 28.25 1.34
C ALA A 247 -5.34 28.94 0.77
N ASN A 248 -4.45 29.31 1.66
CA ASN A 248 -3.18 29.94 1.37
C ASN A 248 -2.17 29.44 2.41
N ALA A 249 -1.07 28.84 1.94
CA ALA A 249 -0.02 28.28 2.77
C ALA A 249 0.70 29.34 3.65
N ASP A 250 0.59 30.64 3.36
CA ASP A 250 1.08 31.72 4.24
C ASP A 250 0.11 32.00 5.40
N LYS A 251 -1.17 31.60 5.27
CA LYS A 251 -2.20 31.78 6.30
C LYS A 251 -2.34 30.58 7.22
N VAL A 252 -2.57 29.41 6.63
CA VAL A 252 -2.78 28.14 7.34
C VAL A 252 -1.86 27.08 6.76
N PHE A 253 -1.08 26.44 7.62
CA PHE A 253 -0.26 25.29 7.22
C PHE A 253 -1.16 24.07 7.03
N VAL A 254 -1.15 23.47 5.84
CA VAL A 254 -1.82 22.17 5.59
C VAL A 254 -0.77 21.20 5.06
N ALA A 255 -0.70 20.00 5.67
CA ALA A 255 0.11 18.90 5.18
C ALA A 255 -0.73 17.65 4.94
N GLY A 256 -0.46 16.95 3.83
CA GLY A 256 -0.99 15.63 3.49
C GLY A 256 0.12 14.59 3.39
N SER A 257 -0.25 13.38 2.96
CA SER A 257 0.73 12.37 2.53
C SER A 257 0.12 11.48 1.44
N ASP A 258 0.91 11.06 0.49
CA ASP A 258 0.76 10.22 -0.70
C ASP A 258 1.18 10.96 -1.98
N ALA A 259 1.25 12.29 -1.94
CA ALA A 259 1.56 13.16 -3.07
C ALA A 259 0.59 12.96 -4.25
N ASP A 260 -0.73 12.90 -3.98
CA ASP A 260 -1.76 12.88 -5.02
C ASP A 260 -1.62 14.11 -5.94
N LEU A 261 -1.91 13.95 -7.22
CA LEU A 261 -1.68 15.00 -8.21
C LEU A 261 -2.33 16.34 -7.83
N VAL A 262 -3.57 16.32 -7.40
CA VAL A 262 -4.30 17.54 -7.00
C VAL A 262 -3.62 18.23 -5.82
N ASN A 263 -3.11 17.47 -4.85
CA ASN A 263 -2.42 18.02 -3.70
C ASN A 263 -1.05 18.62 -4.08
N ILE A 264 -0.33 17.97 -4.97
CA ILE A 264 0.92 18.52 -5.54
C ILE A 264 0.65 19.80 -6.33
N GLN A 265 -0.46 19.89 -7.06
CA GLN A 265 -0.90 21.14 -7.68
C GLN A 265 -1.24 22.21 -6.65
N PHE A 266 -1.88 21.85 -5.52
CA PHE A 266 -2.15 22.79 -4.42
C PHE A 266 -0.85 23.29 -3.78
N VAL A 267 0.16 22.43 -3.62
CA VAL A 267 1.50 22.86 -3.16
C VAL A 267 2.11 23.83 -4.16
N ALA A 268 2.09 23.53 -5.44
CA ALA A 268 2.60 24.41 -6.50
C ALA A 268 1.91 25.79 -6.50
N GLN A 269 0.59 25.81 -6.27
CA GLN A 269 -0.24 27.01 -6.23
C GLN A 269 -0.13 27.78 -4.89
N GLY A 270 0.50 27.19 -3.85
CA GLY A 270 0.57 27.76 -2.51
C GLY A 270 -0.74 27.69 -1.74
N LYS A 271 -1.65 26.77 -2.07
CA LYS A 271 -2.88 26.47 -1.30
C LYS A 271 -2.65 25.47 -0.18
N GLN A 272 -1.67 24.59 -0.34
CA GLN A 272 -1.20 23.60 0.63
C GLN A 272 0.28 23.80 0.87
N ALA A 273 0.74 23.68 2.12
CA ALA A 273 2.13 23.96 2.48
C ALA A 273 3.07 22.81 2.11
N ALA A 274 2.67 21.57 2.38
CA ALA A 274 3.50 20.40 2.15
C ALA A 274 2.68 19.14 1.93
N ASP A 275 3.32 18.13 1.32
CA ASP A 275 2.82 16.77 1.26
C ASP A 275 3.97 15.79 1.47
N ILE A 276 3.69 14.57 1.91
CA ILE A 276 4.72 13.53 2.01
C ILE A 276 4.57 12.59 0.81
N TRP A 277 5.58 12.56 -0.03
CA TRP A 277 5.66 11.60 -1.11
C TRP A 277 6.12 10.25 -0.59
N LYS A 278 5.22 9.30 -0.60
CA LYS A 278 5.49 7.88 -0.37
C LYS A 278 5.90 7.27 -1.72
N LYS A 279 7.10 6.73 -1.82
CA LYS A 279 7.61 6.16 -3.08
C LYS A 279 6.93 4.82 -3.37
N ILE A 280 5.83 4.85 -4.12
CA ILE A 280 4.96 3.70 -4.40
C ILE A 280 5.67 2.64 -5.26
N THR A 281 6.41 3.06 -6.29
CA THR A 281 7.10 2.09 -7.19
C THR A 281 8.07 1.18 -6.42
N PRO A 282 9.00 1.68 -5.61
CA PRO A 282 9.85 0.83 -4.79
C PRO A 282 9.08 -0.06 -3.81
N LEU A 283 7.96 0.43 -3.25
CA LEU A 283 7.11 -0.36 -2.35
C LEU A 283 6.54 -1.58 -3.07
N ALA A 284 5.89 -1.36 -4.22
CA ALA A 284 5.25 -2.42 -5.00
C ALA A 284 6.29 -3.41 -5.56
N GLU A 285 7.43 -2.92 -6.06
CA GLU A 285 8.50 -3.76 -6.58
C GLU A 285 9.11 -4.64 -5.48
N SER A 286 9.42 -4.07 -4.32
CA SER A 286 9.94 -4.83 -3.17
C SER A 286 8.95 -5.90 -2.68
N ALA A 287 7.66 -5.61 -2.72
CA ALA A 287 6.63 -6.59 -2.34
C ALA A 287 6.56 -7.77 -3.32
N VAL A 288 6.67 -7.52 -4.63
CA VAL A 288 6.75 -8.59 -5.64
C VAL A 288 8.01 -9.43 -5.47
N GLU A 289 9.17 -8.77 -5.31
CA GLU A 289 10.47 -9.45 -5.12
C GLU A 289 10.43 -10.35 -3.88
N THR A 290 9.89 -9.84 -2.78
CA THR A 290 9.70 -10.59 -1.55
C THR A 290 8.78 -11.80 -1.78
N ALA A 291 7.62 -11.59 -2.42
CA ALA A 291 6.66 -12.65 -2.69
C ALA A 291 7.25 -13.75 -3.60
N VAL A 292 7.94 -13.39 -4.68
CA VAL A 292 8.61 -14.34 -5.56
C VAL A 292 9.68 -15.14 -4.82
N THR A 293 10.49 -14.45 -4.00
CA THR A 293 11.57 -15.09 -3.21
C THR A 293 10.99 -16.11 -2.22
N LEU A 294 9.91 -15.78 -1.52
CA LEU A 294 9.22 -16.68 -0.61
C LEU A 294 8.57 -17.87 -1.35
N ALA A 295 7.94 -17.62 -2.49
CA ALA A 295 7.32 -18.68 -3.30
C ALA A 295 8.33 -19.69 -3.84
N GLN A 296 9.55 -19.24 -4.15
CA GLN A 296 10.65 -20.11 -4.60
C GLN A 296 11.32 -20.89 -3.46
N ASN A 297 11.11 -20.48 -2.21
CA ASN A 297 11.74 -21.05 -1.03
C ASN A 297 10.74 -21.28 0.11
N PRO A 298 9.69 -22.08 -0.09
CA PRO A 298 8.57 -22.18 0.84
C PRO A 298 8.96 -22.67 2.24
N ASP A 299 9.99 -23.51 2.34
CA ASP A 299 10.42 -24.15 3.58
C ASP A 299 11.48 -23.36 4.36
N LYS A 300 11.98 -22.24 3.79
CA LYS A 300 13.03 -21.45 4.43
C LYS A 300 12.42 -20.39 5.37
N ASP A 301 13.15 -20.10 6.45
CA ASP A 301 12.81 -18.99 7.34
C ASP A 301 12.99 -17.64 6.59
N PRO A 302 11.93 -16.81 6.48
CA PRO A 302 12.01 -15.51 5.83
C PRO A 302 13.12 -14.60 6.36
N ARG A 303 13.45 -14.68 7.66
CA ARG A 303 14.49 -13.86 8.30
C ARG A 303 15.92 -14.22 7.82
N THR A 304 16.13 -15.44 7.36
CA THR A 304 17.42 -15.87 6.79
C THR A 304 17.50 -15.72 5.28
N LEU A 305 16.33 -15.62 4.64
CA LEU A 305 16.18 -15.59 3.20
C LEU A 305 16.12 -14.17 2.63
N LEU A 306 15.44 -13.28 3.33
CA LEU A 306 15.17 -11.93 2.84
C LEU A 306 16.25 -10.95 3.30
N LYS A 307 16.53 -9.97 2.45
CA LYS A 307 17.25 -8.77 2.85
C LYS A 307 16.21 -7.76 3.35
N PHE A 308 16.29 -7.35 4.60
CA PHE A 308 15.33 -6.44 5.25
C PHE A 308 16.06 -5.37 6.08
N ASP A 309 15.35 -4.29 6.43
CA ASP A 309 15.93 -3.16 7.15
C ASP A 309 15.87 -3.36 8.67
N ARG A 310 14.78 -3.92 9.17
CA ARG A 310 14.58 -4.14 10.62
C ARG A 310 13.57 -5.26 10.91
N LEU A 311 13.60 -5.78 12.13
CA LEU A 311 12.55 -6.62 12.68
C LEU A 311 11.54 -5.75 13.42
N ILE A 312 10.25 -5.97 13.18
CA ILE A 312 9.17 -5.31 13.89
C ILE A 312 8.29 -6.38 14.56
N ASN A 313 8.15 -6.29 15.87
CA ASN A 313 7.23 -7.17 16.60
C ASN A 313 5.78 -6.75 16.30
N ASN A 314 4.99 -7.68 15.75
CA ASN A 314 3.60 -7.44 15.41
C ASN A 314 2.59 -7.96 16.45
N GLY A 315 3.07 -8.33 17.64
CA GLY A 315 2.28 -8.92 18.70
C GLY A 315 2.28 -10.46 18.71
N ALA A 316 2.71 -11.12 17.63
CA ALA A 316 2.84 -12.57 17.54
C ALA A 316 4.25 -13.02 17.20
N VAL A 317 4.92 -12.34 16.29
CA VAL A 317 6.29 -12.67 15.83
C VAL A 317 7.08 -11.40 15.53
N ASP A 318 8.40 -11.53 15.45
CA ASP A 318 9.28 -10.50 14.91
C ASP A 318 9.33 -10.66 13.38
N VAL A 319 8.72 -9.69 12.68
CA VAL A 319 8.52 -9.70 11.23
C VAL A 319 9.70 -9.03 10.52
N PRO A 320 10.37 -9.71 9.57
CA PRO A 320 11.36 -9.07 8.70
C PRO A 320 10.66 -8.01 7.85
N THR A 321 11.08 -6.76 8.01
CA THR A 321 10.41 -5.59 7.44
C THR A 321 11.34 -4.83 6.50
N ILE A 322 10.88 -4.64 5.27
CA ILE A 322 11.49 -3.79 4.25
C ILE A 322 10.80 -2.44 4.29
N VAL A 323 11.58 -1.38 4.43
CA VAL A 323 11.07 -0.01 4.61
C VAL A 323 11.46 0.84 3.42
N THR A 324 10.47 1.36 2.70
CA THR A 324 10.71 2.24 1.56
C THR A 324 10.73 3.71 1.98
N PRO A 325 11.50 4.58 1.29
CA PRO A 325 11.70 5.95 1.69
C PRO A 325 10.44 6.80 1.53
N VAL A 326 10.34 7.82 2.38
CA VAL A 326 9.35 8.89 2.30
C VAL A 326 10.07 10.25 2.18
N VAL A 327 9.49 11.18 1.45
CA VAL A 327 10.10 12.48 1.15
C VAL A 327 9.11 13.60 1.43
N LEU A 328 9.50 14.58 2.24
CA LEU A 328 8.74 15.83 2.38
C LEU A 328 8.83 16.61 1.07
N VAL A 329 7.68 17.00 0.54
CA VAL A 329 7.55 17.80 -0.68
C VAL A 329 6.85 19.11 -0.32
N ASP A 330 7.47 20.21 -0.65
CA ASP A 330 6.94 21.56 -0.56
C ASP A 330 7.22 22.36 -1.84
N LYS A 331 6.80 23.59 -1.89
CA LYS A 331 6.98 24.45 -3.08
C LYS A 331 8.43 24.63 -3.49
N THR A 332 9.38 24.48 -2.57
CA THR A 332 10.81 24.73 -2.84
C THR A 332 11.51 23.55 -3.49
N ASN A 333 10.97 22.32 -3.32
CA ASN A 333 11.62 21.11 -3.80
C ASN A 333 10.79 20.28 -4.80
N LEU A 334 9.61 20.74 -5.24
CA LEU A 334 8.77 20.06 -6.24
C LEU A 334 9.55 19.63 -7.50
N ASP A 335 10.34 20.55 -8.06
CA ASP A 335 11.07 20.30 -9.30
C ASP A 335 12.20 19.28 -9.11
N SER A 336 12.90 19.34 -7.98
CA SER A 336 14.03 18.44 -7.69
C SER A 336 13.61 17.06 -7.13
N THR A 337 12.33 16.89 -6.78
CA THR A 337 11.76 15.62 -6.27
C THR A 337 10.76 15.03 -7.25
N ILE A 338 9.53 15.48 -7.20
CA ILE A 338 8.37 14.94 -7.92
C ILE A 338 8.60 14.92 -9.45
N ILE A 339 9.15 16.03 -10.00
CA ILE A 339 9.37 16.17 -11.44
C ILE A 339 10.66 15.49 -11.86
N ALA A 340 11.77 15.72 -11.15
CA ALA A 340 13.07 15.15 -11.53
C ALA A 340 13.06 13.61 -11.46
N GLU A 341 12.31 13.00 -10.53
CA GLU A 341 12.17 11.56 -10.44
C GLU A 341 11.04 10.99 -11.34
N GLY A 342 10.35 11.82 -12.12
CA GLY A 342 9.35 11.41 -13.11
C GLY A 342 8.04 10.92 -12.51
N PHE A 343 7.76 11.24 -11.23
CA PHE A 343 6.49 10.85 -10.60
C PHE A 343 5.30 11.57 -11.23
N TYR A 344 5.45 12.87 -11.52
CA TYR A 344 4.58 13.66 -12.38
C TYR A 344 5.40 14.50 -13.37
N THR A 345 4.81 14.78 -14.52
CA THR A 345 5.41 15.73 -15.48
C THR A 345 5.20 17.17 -15.01
N ARG A 346 6.08 18.07 -15.47
CA ARG A 346 5.93 19.51 -15.21
C ARG A 346 4.57 20.06 -15.68
N GLN A 347 4.09 19.57 -16.82
CA GLN A 347 2.78 19.93 -17.35
C GLN A 347 1.63 19.49 -16.42
N GLN A 348 1.70 18.30 -15.83
CA GLN A 348 0.70 17.83 -14.87
C GLN A 348 0.67 18.69 -13.61
N VAL A 349 1.84 19.09 -13.10
CA VAL A 349 1.94 19.86 -11.83
C VAL A 349 1.57 21.33 -12.03
N TYR A 350 2.08 21.98 -13.08
CA TYR A 350 1.94 23.43 -13.26
C TYR A 350 0.96 23.84 -14.36
N GLY A 351 0.45 22.91 -15.16
CA GLY A 351 -0.44 23.20 -16.28
C GLY A 351 0.25 23.86 -17.48
N LYS A 352 1.59 23.76 -17.56
CA LYS A 352 2.43 24.42 -18.57
C LYS A 352 3.42 23.45 -19.19
#